data_fa38dbf0aeb75647a3b023c02df9b575
#
_entry.id   fa38dbf0aeb75647a3b023c02df9b575
#
_cell.length_a   1.000
_cell.length_b   1.000
_cell.length_c   1.000
_cell.angle_alpha   90.00
_cell.angle_beta   90.00
_cell.angle_gamma   90.00
#
_symmetry.space_group_name_H-M   'P 1'
#
loop_
_entity.id
_entity.type
_entity.pdbx_description
1 polymer ?
#
loop_
_entity_poly.entity_id
_entity_poly.type
_entity_poly.pdbx_seq_one_letter_code
_entity_poly.pdbx_strand_id
1 'polypeptide(L)'
;MHVPIPVPLRRRAAGGRRALIATAVLLPALAVPLAAPAAPAAANEVVVGGAPTTTDSEPWVVALASRQRFGSSRSGQFCGGVAVGPRTVVTAAHCFGQEALGVADWRNLPDLRVISGRTDLTGTAGEELPLSDVWVNPDFDAATNAGDVAVITLPQALPDAAVIPMAGPADTAAYAAGTPAEVYGWGDTTGQGTYADSLRTATVDVLADTTCEKAYPGNADGTYLRASMVCAGVTGGGKDACQGDSGGPLVAGGKLIGLVSWGTGCAEAAYPGVYTRVSAVSGLVAQHM
;
A
#
# COMPACT_ATOMS: atom_id res chain seq x y z
N MET A 1 -48.89 1.45 37.20
CA MET A 1 -50.24 1.16 36.71
C MET A 1 -50.14 -0.04 35.78
N HIS A 2 -50.67 -1.17 36.26
CA HIS A 2 -50.75 -2.45 35.52
C HIS A 2 -52.06 -2.48 34.78
N VAL A 3 -52.06 -2.97 33.54
CA VAL A 3 -53.26 -3.46 32.88
C VAL A 3 -52.92 -4.73 32.09
N PRO A 4 -53.72 -5.82 32.27
CA PRO A 4 -53.35 -7.15 31.83
C PRO A 4 -53.95 -7.56 30.48
N ILE A 5 -53.36 -8.64 29.97
CA ILE A 5 -53.65 -9.36 28.73
C ILE A 5 -54.97 -10.17 28.84
N PRO A 6 -55.75 -10.41 27.79
CA PRO A 6 -56.55 -11.59 27.68
C PRO A 6 -56.15 -12.55 26.58
N VAL A 7 -56.11 -13.83 26.96
CA VAL A 7 -56.03 -15.05 26.13
C VAL A 7 -57.44 -15.41 25.64
N PRO A 8 -57.65 -15.95 24.44
CA PRO A 8 -58.80 -16.83 24.24
C PRO A 8 -58.47 -18.25 23.79
N LEU A 9 -59.34 -19.07 24.29
CA LEU A 9 -59.44 -20.53 24.35
C LEU A 9 -59.50 -21.25 22.99
N ARG A 10 -59.08 -22.52 23.11
CA ARG A 10 -59.25 -23.67 22.23
C ARG A 10 -60.68 -23.89 21.68
N ARG A 11 -60.74 -24.39 20.45
CA ARG A 11 -61.78 -25.35 20.07
C ARG A 11 -61.16 -26.56 19.37
N ARG A 12 -61.44 -27.74 19.90
CA ARG A 12 -61.31 -29.06 19.31
C ARG A 12 -62.47 -29.31 18.37
N ALA A 13 -62.23 -29.97 17.25
CA ALA A 13 -63.23 -30.72 16.53
C ALA A 13 -62.60 -32.02 16.00
N ALA A 14 -63.29 -33.11 16.34
CA ALA A 14 -62.94 -34.47 15.94
C ALA A 14 -63.67 -34.85 14.65
N GLY A 15 -63.14 -35.84 13.97
CA GLY A 15 -63.97 -36.69 13.15
C GLY A 15 -63.42 -37.03 11.76
N GLY A 16 -63.24 -38.31 11.52
CA GLY A 16 -63.39 -38.88 10.16
C GLY A 16 -62.24 -39.62 9.60
N ARG A 17 -62.06 -40.88 9.97
CA ARG A 17 -61.24 -41.91 9.24
C ARG A 17 -61.95 -42.22 7.90
N ARG A 18 -61.25 -42.04 6.78
CA ARG A 18 -61.49 -42.77 5.55
C ARG A 18 -60.15 -43.27 5.02
N ALA A 19 -60.01 -44.59 4.99
CA ALA A 19 -58.90 -45.28 4.38
C ALA A 19 -59.06 -45.22 2.84
N LEU A 20 -58.06 -44.68 2.16
CA LEU A 20 -57.90 -44.82 0.71
C LEU A 20 -56.58 -45.55 0.44
N ILE A 21 -56.69 -46.72 -0.15
CA ILE A 21 -55.60 -47.52 -0.66
C ILE A 21 -55.00 -46.78 -1.85
N ALA A 22 -53.76 -46.32 -1.76
CA ALA A 22 -53.05 -45.73 -2.89
C ALA A 22 -51.93 -46.70 -3.30
N THR A 23 -52.04 -47.21 -4.48
CA THR A 23 -51.05 -47.99 -5.23
C THR A 23 -49.79 -47.15 -5.43
N ALA A 24 -48.67 -47.61 -4.85
CA ALA A 24 -47.35 -46.98 -5.03
C ALA A 24 -46.78 -47.35 -6.40
N VAL A 25 -46.69 -46.39 -7.28
CA VAL A 25 -45.86 -46.44 -8.50
C VAL A 25 -44.46 -46.00 -8.14
N LEU A 26 -43.53 -46.91 -8.11
CA LEU A 26 -42.09 -46.63 -7.97
C LEU A 26 -41.57 -46.00 -9.29
N LEU A 27 -41.33 -44.72 -9.29
CA LEU A 27 -40.54 -44.01 -10.30
C LEU A 27 -39.07 -44.01 -9.85
N PRO A 28 -38.11 -44.34 -10.70
CA PRO A 28 -36.69 -44.22 -10.35
C PRO A 28 -36.32 -42.74 -10.28
N ALA A 29 -35.89 -42.28 -9.12
CA ALA A 29 -35.34 -40.96 -8.94
C ALA A 29 -33.96 -40.91 -9.63
N LEU A 30 -33.86 -40.23 -10.77
CA LEU A 30 -32.55 -39.79 -11.29
C LEU A 30 -31.98 -38.76 -10.32
N ALA A 31 -30.96 -39.18 -9.57
CA ALA A 31 -30.14 -38.26 -8.78
C ALA A 31 -29.30 -37.39 -9.74
N VAL A 32 -29.72 -36.19 -10.02
CA VAL A 32 -28.90 -35.18 -10.65
C VAL A 32 -27.93 -34.63 -9.56
N PRO A 33 -26.59 -34.76 -9.73
CA PRO A 33 -25.68 -34.14 -8.77
C PRO A 33 -25.87 -32.60 -8.86
N LEU A 34 -26.35 -31.98 -7.79
CA LEU A 34 -26.24 -30.53 -7.62
C LEU A 34 -24.75 -30.20 -7.55
N ALA A 35 -24.19 -29.67 -8.63
CA ALA A 35 -22.91 -28.99 -8.58
C ALA A 35 -23.10 -27.78 -7.65
N ALA A 36 -22.50 -27.82 -6.46
CA ALA A 36 -22.40 -26.65 -5.61
C ALA A 36 -21.67 -25.54 -6.41
N PRO A 37 -22.17 -24.30 -6.43
CA PRO A 37 -21.41 -23.20 -7.01
C PRO A 37 -20.08 -23.16 -6.30
N ALA A 38 -18.99 -23.18 -7.08
CA ALA A 38 -17.65 -22.91 -6.53
C ALA A 38 -17.72 -21.54 -5.83
N ALA A 39 -17.41 -21.50 -4.54
CA ALA A 39 -17.25 -20.25 -3.84
C ALA A 39 -16.23 -19.41 -4.63
N PRO A 40 -16.47 -18.13 -4.90
CA PRO A 40 -15.46 -17.29 -5.49
C PRO A 40 -14.22 -17.39 -4.58
N ALA A 41 -13.07 -17.73 -5.17
CA ALA A 41 -11.80 -17.64 -4.47
C ALA A 41 -11.73 -16.17 -3.96
N ALA A 42 -11.66 -16.00 -2.64
CA ALA A 42 -11.41 -14.69 -2.06
C ALA A 42 -10.07 -14.22 -2.64
N ALA A 43 -10.13 -13.29 -3.58
CA ALA A 43 -8.97 -12.56 -4.01
C ALA A 43 -8.48 -11.81 -2.77
N ASN A 44 -7.36 -12.24 -2.20
CA ASN A 44 -6.64 -11.47 -1.18
C ASN A 44 -6.05 -10.24 -1.91
N GLU A 45 -6.85 -9.17 -1.97
CA GLU A 45 -6.48 -7.88 -2.56
C GLU A 45 -5.63 -7.13 -1.54
N VAL A 46 -4.44 -6.61 -1.97
CA VAL A 46 -3.48 -5.97 -1.04
C VAL A 46 -2.33 -5.30 -1.77
N VAL A 47 -1.84 -4.18 -1.38
CA VAL A 47 -1.70 -2.88 -2.03
C VAL A 47 -3.01 -2.73 -2.77
N VAL A 48 -3.82 -1.75 -2.65
CA VAL A 48 -5.18 -1.85 -3.17
C VAL A 48 -5.15 -2.47 -4.57
N GLY A 49 -5.76 -3.68 -4.75
CA GLY A 49 -5.73 -4.43 -6.01
C GLY A 49 -4.41 -5.09 -6.41
N GLY A 50 -3.42 -5.21 -5.51
CA GLY A 50 -2.11 -5.81 -5.80
C GLY A 50 -2.00 -7.31 -5.55
N ALA A 51 -0.81 -7.86 -5.76
CA ALA A 51 -0.44 -9.26 -5.57
C ALA A 51 0.69 -9.43 -4.55
N PRO A 52 0.83 -10.59 -3.88
CA PRO A 52 2.01 -10.89 -3.08
C PRO A 52 3.28 -10.87 -3.91
N THR A 53 4.36 -10.33 -3.31
CA THR A 53 5.73 -10.47 -3.81
C THR A 53 6.67 -10.71 -2.64
N THR A 54 7.98 -10.78 -2.88
CA THR A 54 8.96 -11.06 -1.83
C THR A 54 10.14 -10.11 -1.89
N THR A 55 10.80 -9.90 -0.76
CA THR A 55 12.08 -9.19 -0.71
C THR A 55 13.24 -9.96 -1.34
N ASP A 56 13.07 -11.26 -1.63
CA ASP A 56 14.06 -12.02 -2.41
C ASP A 56 14.01 -11.62 -3.90
N SER A 57 12.82 -11.30 -4.42
CA SER A 57 12.64 -10.79 -5.78
C SER A 57 12.95 -9.30 -5.89
N GLU A 58 12.63 -8.54 -4.85
CA GLU A 58 12.73 -7.08 -4.79
C GLU A 58 13.58 -6.64 -3.58
N PRO A 59 14.88 -7.03 -3.55
CA PRO A 59 15.70 -6.88 -2.34
C PRO A 59 16.02 -5.43 -1.97
N TRP A 60 15.75 -4.50 -2.85
CA TRP A 60 15.91 -3.05 -2.65
C TRP A 60 14.70 -2.41 -1.93
N VAL A 61 13.59 -3.12 -1.77
CA VAL A 61 12.45 -2.63 -0.96
C VAL A 61 12.76 -2.83 0.51
N VAL A 62 12.67 -1.75 1.27
CA VAL A 62 12.88 -1.77 2.72
C VAL A 62 11.71 -1.15 3.45
N ALA A 63 11.52 -1.54 4.72
CA ALA A 63 10.52 -0.93 5.59
C ALA A 63 11.20 0.00 6.61
N LEU A 64 10.55 1.13 6.91
CA LEU A 64 10.91 1.99 8.05
C LEU A 64 10.02 1.66 9.23
N ALA A 65 10.61 1.46 10.39
CA ALA A 65 9.92 0.96 11.57
C ALA A 65 10.36 1.61 12.87
N SER A 66 9.41 1.76 13.81
CA SER A 66 9.66 2.06 15.22
C SER A 66 8.58 1.38 16.06
N ARG A 67 8.96 0.41 16.87
CA ARG A 67 8.03 -0.27 17.77
C ARG A 67 7.59 0.64 18.91
N GLN A 68 8.45 1.54 19.33
CA GLN A 68 8.14 2.52 20.39
C GLN A 68 7.00 3.45 19.95
N ARG A 69 6.99 3.86 18.69
CA ARG A 69 6.00 4.81 18.16
C ARG A 69 4.75 4.11 17.63
N PHE A 70 4.90 3.00 16.91
CA PHE A 70 3.82 2.37 16.13
C PHE A 70 3.41 0.98 16.67
N GLY A 71 4.00 0.56 17.79
CA GLY A 71 3.71 -0.75 18.39
C GLY A 71 4.47 -1.90 17.75
N SER A 72 4.33 -3.11 18.33
CA SER A 72 5.10 -4.28 17.89
C SER A 72 4.46 -5.03 16.72
N SER A 73 3.20 -4.72 16.38
CA SER A 73 2.55 -5.29 15.21
C SER A 73 3.34 -4.95 13.95
N ARG A 74 3.51 -5.94 13.06
CA ARG A 74 4.23 -5.74 11.79
C ARG A 74 5.58 -5.02 11.98
N SER A 75 6.31 -5.39 13.04
CA SER A 75 7.60 -4.81 13.42
C SER A 75 7.59 -3.29 13.70
N GLY A 76 6.43 -2.68 13.82
CA GLY A 76 6.28 -1.22 13.97
C GLY A 76 6.48 -0.44 12.68
N GLN A 77 6.25 -1.07 11.52
CA GLN A 77 6.38 -0.42 10.20
C GLN A 77 5.38 0.71 10.04
N PHE A 78 5.84 1.84 9.47
CA PHE A 78 5.03 3.04 9.23
C PHE A 78 5.25 3.67 7.86
N CYS A 79 6.42 3.49 7.24
CA CYS A 79 6.78 3.94 5.92
C CYS A 79 7.57 2.86 5.19
N GLY A 80 7.69 2.99 3.87
CA GLY A 80 8.61 2.26 3.02
C GLY A 80 9.87 3.04 2.75
N GLY A 81 10.80 2.42 2.04
CA GLY A 81 12.03 3.03 1.55
C GLY A 81 12.65 2.18 0.46
N VAL A 82 13.69 2.71 -0.16
CA VAL A 82 14.35 2.08 -1.31
C VAL A 82 15.88 2.17 -1.16
N ALA A 83 16.54 1.03 -1.19
CA ALA A 83 18.01 1.00 -1.22
C ALA A 83 18.53 1.40 -2.61
N VAL A 84 19.22 2.53 -2.69
CA VAL A 84 19.78 3.10 -3.93
C VAL A 84 21.30 3.11 -3.93
N GLY A 85 21.91 2.72 -2.84
CA GLY A 85 23.35 2.53 -2.66
C GLY A 85 23.61 1.55 -1.52
N PRO A 86 24.85 1.05 -1.38
CA PRO A 86 25.17 0.02 -0.37
C PRO A 86 24.82 0.44 1.07
N ARG A 87 24.88 1.75 1.36
CA ARG A 87 24.56 2.30 2.69
C ARG A 87 23.51 3.41 2.62
N THR A 88 22.80 3.51 1.49
CA THR A 88 21.91 4.62 1.21
C THR A 88 20.50 4.11 0.92
N VAL A 89 19.55 4.55 1.72
CA VAL A 89 18.13 4.34 1.51
C VAL A 89 17.46 5.69 1.27
N VAL A 90 16.63 5.78 0.24
CA VAL A 90 15.76 6.94 0.00
C VAL A 90 14.35 6.64 0.47
N THR A 91 13.66 7.66 0.96
CA THR A 91 12.27 7.59 1.42
C THR A 91 11.64 8.98 1.29
N ALA A 92 10.39 9.12 1.73
CA ALA A 92 9.69 10.41 1.76
C ALA A 92 10.16 11.29 2.95
N ALA A 93 10.29 12.59 2.73
CA ALA A 93 10.62 13.56 3.79
C ALA A 93 9.55 13.60 4.88
N HIS A 94 8.26 13.49 4.50
CA HIS A 94 7.16 13.52 5.45
C HIS A 94 7.21 12.37 6.47
N CYS A 95 7.87 11.24 6.17
CA CYS A 95 8.09 10.14 7.12
C CYS A 95 8.94 10.56 8.32
N PHE A 96 9.75 11.62 8.19
CA PHE A 96 10.56 12.20 9.26
C PHE A 96 9.94 13.45 9.89
N GLY A 97 8.75 13.84 9.45
CA GLY A 97 8.01 14.94 10.02
C GLY A 97 7.51 14.66 11.44
N GLN A 98 7.31 15.73 12.23
CA GLN A 98 6.78 15.61 13.59
C GLN A 98 5.39 14.95 13.63
N GLU A 99 4.59 15.13 12.61
CA GLU A 99 3.28 14.50 12.50
C GLU A 99 3.40 12.97 12.44
N ALA A 100 4.30 12.45 11.62
CA ALA A 100 4.54 11.01 11.52
C ALA A 100 5.22 10.46 12.77
N LEU A 101 6.37 11.02 13.15
CA LEU A 101 7.19 10.47 14.24
C LEU A 101 6.69 10.80 15.64
N GLY A 102 5.85 11.86 15.80
CA GLY A 102 5.43 12.37 17.12
C GLY A 102 6.53 13.14 17.85
N VAL A 103 7.71 13.27 17.26
CA VAL A 103 8.88 14.01 17.76
C VAL A 103 9.41 14.93 16.68
N ALA A 104 10.02 16.06 17.08
CA ALA A 104 10.57 17.02 16.13
C ALA A 104 11.94 16.62 15.57
N ASP A 105 12.67 15.75 16.29
CA ASP A 105 13.97 15.22 15.87
C ASP A 105 13.91 13.69 15.95
N TRP A 106 14.17 13.03 14.82
CA TRP A 106 14.19 11.57 14.72
C TRP A 106 15.14 10.89 15.71
N ARG A 107 16.19 11.58 16.15
CA ARG A 107 17.16 11.09 17.13
C ARG A 107 16.52 10.83 18.50
N ASN A 108 15.36 11.41 18.75
CA ASN A 108 14.57 11.15 19.96
C ASN A 108 13.75 9.85 19.88
N LEU A 109 13.83 9.11 18.76
CA LEU A 109 13.29 7.76 18.59
C LEU A 109 14.46 6.78 18.32
N PRO A 110 15.16 6.32 19.37
CA PRO A 110 16.38 5.51 19.23
C PRO A 110 16.12 4.11 18.65
N ASP A 111 14.88 3.69 18.56
CA ASP A 111 14.43 2.42 17.96
C ASP A 111 14.00 2.53 16.50
N LEU A 112 14.23 3.67 15.83
CA LEU A 112 14.06 3.75 14.38
C LEU A 112 14.96 2.75 13.67
N ARG A 113 14.40 2.00 12.73
CA ARG A 113 15.09 0.94 11.97
C ARG A 113 14.71 1.00 10.50
N VAL A 114 15.68 0.65 9.67
CA VAL A 114 15.46 0.14 8.32
C VAL A 114 15.42 -1.38 8.42
N ILE A 115 14.34 -2.00 7.94
CA ILE A 115 14.18 -3.45 7.86
C ILE A 115 14.40 -3.86 6.41
N SER A 116 15.44 -4.68 6.17
CA SER A 116 15.81 -5.21 4.86
C SER A 116 15.68 -6.73 4.82
N GLY A 117 15.28 -7.29 3.67
CA GLY A 117 15.20 -8.74 3.48
C GLY A 117 14.08 -9.42 4.29
N ARG A 118 13.02 -8.67 4.67
CA ARG A 118 11.88 -9.21 5.42
C ARG A 118 10.59 -9.09 4.62
N THR A 119 10.17 -10.16 3.98
CA THR A 119 8.91 -10.22 3.24
C THR A 119 7.70 -10.10 4.18
N ASP A 120 7.68 -10.88 5.25
CA ASP A 120 6.62 -10.89 6.27
C ASP A 120 7.07 -10.13 7.51
N LEU A 121 6.46 -8.96 7.77
CA LEU A 121 6.81 -8.09 8.90
C LEU A 121 6.39 -8.62 10.26
N THR A 122 5.58 -9.67 10.32
CA THR A 122 5.25 -10.37 11.57
C THR A 122 6.37 -11.33 12.01
N GLY A 123 7.25 -11.69 11.07
CA GLY A 123 8.41 -12.54 11.29
C GLY A 123 9.66 -11.79 11.76
N THR A 124 10.77 -12.49 11.78
CA THR A 124 12.09 -11.99 12.20
C THR A 124 13.18 -12.17 11.14
N ALA A 125 12.82 -12.59 9.93
CA ALA A 125 13.77 -12.73 8.82
C ALA A 125 14.37 -11.37 8.43
N GLY A 126 15.50 -11.39 7.73
CA GLY A 126 16.21 -10.17 7.30
C GLY A 126 16.92 -9.45 8.46
N GLU A 127 17.27 -8.20 8.23
CA GLU A 127 18.04 -7.38 9.15
C GLU A 127 17.28 -6.13 9.58
N GLU A 128 17.46 -5.72 10.83
CA GLU A 128 16.95 -4.44 11.37
C GLU A 128 18.14 -3.53 11.66
N LEU A 129 18.38 -2.58 10.77
CA LEU A 129 19.53 -1.68 10.83
C LEU A 129 19.14 -0.36 11.50
N PRO A 130 19.92 0.13 12.48
CA PRO A 130 19.73 1.48 13.00
C PRO A 130 20.08 2.50 11.93
N LEU A 131 19.55 3.71 12.06
CA LEU A 131 19.93 4.82 11.20
C LEU A 131 21.23 5.45 11.73
N SER A 132 22.22 5.66 10.86
CA SER A 132 23.46 6.37 11.19
C SER A 132 23.27 7.88 11.05
N ASP A 133 22.61 8.29 9.97
CA ASP A 133 22.22 9.68 9.73
C ASP A 133 20.98 9.75 8.84
N VAL A 134 20.31 10.90 8.86
CA VAL A 134 19.16 11.21 8.00
C VAL A 134 19.29 12.64 7.50
N TRP A 135 19.35 12.80 6.20
CA TRP A 135 19.15 14.08 5.54
C TRP A 135 17.69 14.19 5.06
N VAL A 136 17.00 15.21 5.51
CA VAL A 136 15.67 15.55 5.00
C VAL A 136 15.83 16.73 4.07
N ASN A 137 15.23 16.67 2.88
CA ASN A 137 15.29 17.77 1.94
C ASN A 137 14.82 19.09 2.59
N PRO A 138 15.70 20.12 2.72
CA PRO A 138 15.32 21.37 3.35
C PRO A 138 14.27 22.17 2.53
N ASP A 139 14.13 21.86 1.24
CA ASP A 139 13.14 22.47 0.34
C ASP A 139 11.83 21.67 0.29
N PHE A 140 11.64 20.69 1.17
CA PHE A 140 10.37 19.98 1.30
C PHE A 140 9.28 20.93 1.81
N ASP A 141 8.26 21.11 1.01
CA ASP A 141 7.08 21.90 1.37
C ASP A 141 5.93 20.97 1.83
N ALA A 142 5.69 20.92 3.13
CA ALA A 142 4.65 20.10 3.71
C ALA A 142 3.21 20.51 3.31
N ALA A 143 3.01 21.72 2.78
CA ALA A 143 1.68 22.17 2.32
C ALA A 143 1.33 21.63 0.94
N THR A 144 2.32 21.40 0.09
CA THR A 144 2.15 20.91 -1.29
C THR A 144 2.76 19.54 -1.52
N ASN A 145 3.54 19.02 -0.57
CA ASN A 145 4.40 17.84 -0.70
C ASN A 145 5.47 17.96 -1.82
N ALA A 146 5.82 19.18 -2.22
CA ALA A 146 6.89 19.37 -3.18
C ALA A 146 8.25 19.03 -2.56
N GLY A 147 9.08 18.29 -3.30
CA GLY A 147 10.41 17.89 -2.84
C GLY A 147 10.42 16.87 -1.70
N ASP A 148 9.40 16.02 -1.61
CA ASP A 148 9.19 15.02 -0.56
C ASP A 148 10.20 13.87 -0.69
N VAL A 149 11.44 14.10 -0.24
CA VAL A 149 12.53 13.12 -0.24
C VAL A 149 13.41 13.29 0.99
N ALA A 150 13.81 12.16 1.58
CA ALA A 150 14.84 12.06 2.59
C ALA A 150 15.83 10.95 2.23
N VAL A 151 17.06 11.09 2.70
CA VAL A 151 18.14 10.11 2.52
C VAL A 151 18.58 9.60 3.89
N ILE A 152 18.56 8.29 4.05
CA ILE A 152 19.03 7.61 5.25
C ILE A 152 20.40 7.01 4.96
N THR A 153 21.38 7.26 5.83
CA THR A 153 22.68 6.59 5.83
C THR A 153 22.65 5.43 6.83
N LEU A 154 23.04 4.24 6.38
CA LEU A 154 23.14 3.04 7.21
C LEU A 154 24.57 2.89 7.77
N PRO A 155 24.74 2.32 8.99
CA PRO A 155 26.06 2.08 9.58
C PRO A 155 26.84 0.99 8.86
N GLN A 156 26.17 0.06 8.19
CA GLN A 156 26.75 -1.05 7.43
C GLN A 156 26.13 -1.14 6.04
N ALA A 157 26.87 -1.77 5.11
CA ALA A 157 26.41 -1.95 3.74
C ALA A 157 25.38 -3.05 3.65
N LEU A 158 24.34 -2.80 2.83
CA LEU A 158 23.46 -3.82 2.30
C LEU A 158 24.18 -4.63 1.21
N PRO A 159 23.74 -5.86 0.91
CA PRO A 159 24.26 -6.61 -0.24
C PRO A 159 24.09 -5.83 -1.56
N ASP A 160 25.05 -5.95 -2.50
CA ASP A 160 24.98 -5.25 -3.80
C ASP A 160 23.70 -5.56 -4.58
N ALA A 161 23.18 -6.79 -4.45
CA ALA A 161 21.91 -7.19 -5.06
C ALA A 161 20.69 -6.44 -4.49
N ALA A 162 20.85 -5.79 -3.33
CA ALA A 162 19.77 -5.03 -2.68
C ALA A 162 19.72 -3.55 -3.11
N VAL A 163 20.23 -3.20 -4.29
CA VAL A 163 20.27 -1.82 -4.76
C VAL A 163 19.59 -1.69 -6.11
N ILE A 164 18.73 -0.66 -6.27
CA ILE A 164 18.10 -0.32 -7.55
C ILE A 164 18.64 1.02 -8.07
N PRO A 165 18.91 1.17 -9.39
CA PRO A 165 19.30 2.45 -9.94
C PRO A 165 18.15 3.46 -9.93
N MET A 166 18.46 4.72 -9.64
CA MET A 166 17.53 5.84 -9.75
C MET A 166 17.42 6.33 -11.20
N ALA A 167 16.22 6.75 -11.60
CA ALA A 167 16.05 7.50 -12.84
C ALA A 167 16.67 8.90 -12.71
N GLY A 168 17.47 9.27 -13.68
CA GLY A 168 18.03 10.61 -13.82
C GLY A 168 17.23 11.50 -14.77
N PRO A 169 17.65 12.77 -14.97
CA PRO A 169 16.96 13.72 -15.85
C PRO A 169 16.86 13.27 -17.32
N ALA A 170 17.74 12.38 -17.77
CA ALA A 170 17.73 11.84 -19.14
C ALA A 170 16.71 10.69 -19.35
N ASP A 171 16.19 10.09 -18.29
CA ASP A 171 15.27 8.94 -18.33
C ASP A 171 13.82 9.34 -18.63
N THR A 172 13.60 10.27 -19.56
CA THR A 172 12.28 10.83 -19.86
C THR A 172 11.26 9.80 -20.33
N ALA A 173 11.70 8.72 -20.98
CA ALA A 173 10.82 7.64 -21.44
C ALA A 173 10.12 6.92 -20.27
N ALA A 174 10.76 6.82 -19.11
CA ALA A 174 10.19 6.19 -17.93
C ALA A 174 8.98 6.97 -17.35
N TYR A 175 8.84 8.23 -17.72
CA TYR A 175 7.77 9.14 -17.29
C TYR A 175 6.72 9.40 -18.38
N ALA A 176 6.81 8.68 -19.52
CA ALA A 176 5.81 8.82 -20.57
C ALA A 176 4.46 8.24 -20.10
N ALA A 177 3.37 8.93 -20.44
CA ALA A 177 2.03 8.45 -20.13
C ALA A 177 1.77 7.07 -20.75
N GLY A 178 1.21 6.14 -19.97
CA GLY A 178 0.98 4.76 -20.33
C GLY A 178 2.21 3.86 -20.12
N THR A 179 3.32 4.36 -19.56
CA THR A 179 4.44 3.50 -19.15
C THR A 179 4.01 2.63 -17.99
N PRO A 180 4.08 1.29 -18.10
CA PRO A 180 3.82 0.39 -16.99
C PRO A 180 4.84 0.60 -15.88
N ALA A 181 4.35 0.70 -14.65
CA ALA A 181 5.16 0.84 -13.45
C ALA A 181 4.62 -0.08 -12.36
N GLU A 182 5.46 -0.41 -11.41
CA GLU A 182 5.10 -1.23 -10.26
C GLU A 182 5.36 -0.48 -8.97
N VAL A 183 4.38 -0.48 -8.08
CA VAL A 183 4.48 0.06 -6.73
C VAL A 183 4.56 -1.08 -5.73
N TYR A 184 5.35 -0.90 -4.66
CA TYR A 184 5.62 -1.94 -3.67
C TYR A 184 5.48 -1.41 -2.26
N GLY A 185 4.98 -2.25 -1.35
CA GLY A 185 4.94 -1.92 0.07
C GLY A 185 4.11 -2.87 0.93
N TRP A 186 3.94 -2.48 2.18
CA TRP A 186 3.16 -3.17 3.22
C TRP A 186 2.00 -2.31 3.73
N GLY A 187 1.57 -1.33 2.96
CA GLY A 187 0.52 -0.38 3.34
C GLY A 187 -0.86 -0.99 3.46
N ASP A 188 -1.83 -0.11 3.65
CA ASP A 188 -3.25 -0.46 3.73
C ASP A 188 -3.73 -1.03 2.39
N THR A 189 -4.42 -2.13 2.47
CA THR A 189 -4.85 -2.95 1.34
C THR A 189 -6.28 -2.67 0.91
N THR A 190 -7.00 -1.94 1.73
CA THR A 190 -8.43 -1.66 1.57
C THR A 190 -8.77 -0.18 1.57
N GLY A 191 -7.80 0.69 1.96
CA GLY A 191 -8.06 2.09 2.25
C GLY A 191 -8.87 2.32 3.54
N GLN A 192 -9.00 1.29 4.41
CA GLN A 192 -9.79 1.32 5.65
C GLN A 192 -9.02 0.88 6.89
N GLY A 193 -7.68 0.87 6.82
CA GLY A 193 -6.81 0.50 7.95
C GLY A 193 -6.46 -0.99 8.04
N THR A 194 -6.62 -1.75 6.96
CA THR A 194 -6.19 -3.16 6.90
C THR A 194 -4.83 -3.24 6.23
N TYR A 195 -3.77 -3.30 7.00
CA TYR A 195 -2.40 -3.31 6.51
C TYR A 195 -1.91 -4.72 6.14
N ALA A 196 -1.07 -4.81 5.10
CA ALA A 196 -0.45 -6.07 4.71
C ALA A 196 0.62 -6.51 5.70
N ASP A 197 0.62 -7.78 6.08
CA ASP A 197 1.72 -8.39 6.84
C ASP A 197 2.91 -8.69 5.91
N SER A 198 2.64 -9.12 4.68
CA SER A 198 3.65 -9.49 3.68
C SER A 198 3.75 -8.47 2.56
N LEU A 199 4.96 -8.32 1.98
CA LEU A 199 5.24 -7.41 0.87
C LEU A 199 4.30 -7.66 -0.32
N ARG A 200 3.86 -6.57 -0.92
CA ARG A 200 2.92 -6.57 -2.05
C ARG A 200 3.43 -5.70 -3.18
N THR A 201 2.89 -5.96 -4.36
CA THR A 201 3.11 -5.13 -5.54
C THR A 201 1.81 -4.89 -6.29
N ALA A 202 1.69 -3.75 -6.95
CA ALA A 202 0.62 -3.49 -7.92
C ALA A 202 1.20 -2.86 -9.18
N THR A 203 0.73 -3.35 -10.33
CA THR A 203 1.02 -2.71 -11.62
C THR A 203 0.06 -1.55 -11.83
N VAL A 204 0.63 -0.38 -12.09
CA VAL A 204 -0.06 0.87 -12.40
C VAL A 204 0.54 1.47 -13.67
N ASP A 205 -0.12 2.43 -14.28
CA ASP A 205 0.43 3.17 -15.41
C ASP A 205 0.84 4.57 -14.97
N VAL A 206 1.98 5.06 -15.46
CA VAL A 206 2.32 6.48 -15.38
C VAL A 206 1.26 7.26 -16.15
N LEU A 207 0.69 8.28 -15.52
CA LEU A 207 -0.36 9.09 -16.13
C LEU A 207 0.22 10.39 -16.70
N ALA A 208 -0.51 10.97 -17.67
CA ALA A 208 -0.12 12.26 -18.22
C ALA A 208 -0.22 13.35 -17.12
N ASP A 209 0.77 14.26 -17.04
CA ASP A 209 0.76 15.37 -16.09
C ASP A 209 -0.55 16.16 -16.13
N THR A 210 -1.14 16.34 -17.34
CA THR A 210 -2.44 17.02 -17.49
C THR A 210 -3.62 16.29 -16.83
N THR A 211 -3.54 14.98 -16.67
CA THR A 211 -4.54 14.20 -15.91
C THR A 211 -4.42 14.52 -14.42
N CYS A 212 -3.20 14.54 -13.92
CA CYS A 212 -2.92 14.81 -12.50
C CYS A 212 -3.17 16.26 -12.12
N GLU A 213 -2.85 17.22 -13.01
CA GLU A 213 -3.20 18.64 -12.82
C GLU A 213 -4.72 18.88 -12.75
N LYS A 214 -5.50 18.08 -13.46
CA LYS A 214 -6.97 18.13 -13.37
C LYS A 214 -7.51 17.52 -12.09
N ALA A 215 -6.90 16.42 -11.63
CA ALA A 215 -7.27 15.76 -10.38
C ALA A 215 -6.94 16.64 -9.17
N TYR A 216 -5.81 17.33 -9.22
CA TYR A 216 -5.24 18.12 -8.11
C TYR A 216 -4.91 19.56 -8.52
N PRO A 217 -5.92 20.40 -8.74
CA PRO A 217 -5.74 21.75 -9.32
C PRO A 217 -5.29 22.81 -8.30
N GLY A 218 -4.99 22.45 -7.06
CA GLY A 218 -4.67 23.41 -5.99
C GLY A 218 -5.87 23.79 -5.12
N ASN A 219 -6.83 22.88 -5.01
CA ASN A 219 -7.97 22.98 -4.10
C ASN A 219 -7.75 22.11 -2.83
N ALA A 220 -8.83 21.77 -2.13
CA ALA A 220 -8.78 20.91 -0.94
C ALA A 220 -8.25 19.49 -1.21
N ASP A 221 -8.29 19.03 -2.46
CA ASP A 221 -7.79 17.71 -2.84
C ASP A 221 -6.27 17.67 -3.05
N GLY A 222 -5.61 18.84 -3.15
CA GLY A 222 -4.17 18.97 -3.28
C GLY A 222 -3.71 19.76 -4.49
N THR A 223 -2.39 19.92 -4.63
CA THR A 223 -1.73 20.61 -5.73
C THR A 223 -0.69 19.72 -6.40
N TYR A 224 -0.94 19.31 -7.62
CA TYR A 224 0.06 18.57 -8.40
C TYR A 224 1.06 19.52 -9.07
N LEU A 225 2.36 19.25 -8.87
CA LEU A 225 3.46 20.04 -9.43
C LEU A 225 4.32 19.15 -10.33
N ARG A 226 4.11 19.20 -11.64
CA ARG A 226 4.81 18.36 -12.65
C ARG A 226 6.33 18.42 -12.59
N ALA A 227 6.89 19.51 -12.07
CA ALA A 227 8.34 19.67 -11.98
C ALA A 227 8.96 18.75 -10.93
N SER A 228 8.24 18.43 -9.86
CA SER A 228 8.72 17.64 -8.71
C SER A 228 7.93 16.36 -8.47
N MET A 229 6.82 16.14 -9.20
CA MET A 229 5.91 15.03 -8.98
C MET A 229 5.68 14.22 -10.26
N VAL A 230 5.34 12.96 -10.11
CA VAL A 230 4.75 12.08 -11.12
C VAL A 230 3.54 11.43 -10.51
N CYS A 231 2.47 11.23 -11.28
CA CYS A 231 1.37 10.43 -10.79
C CYS A 231 1.20 9.14 -11.60
N ALA A 232 0.71 8.10 -10.94
CA ALA A 232 0.42 6.82 -11.52
C ALA A 232 -0.86 6.24 -10.94
N GLY A 233 -1.50 5.36 -11.71
CA GLY A 233 -2.75 4.72 -11.30
C GLY A 233 -3.29 3.86 -12.43
N VAL A 234 -4.47 3.29 -12.22
CA VAL A 234 -5.21 2.52 -13.23
C VAL A 234 -6.42 3.31 -13.68
N THR A 235 -6.64 3.40 -14.99
CA THR A 235 -7.87 3.99 -15.54
C THR A 235 -9.07 3.22 -14.99
N GLY A 236 -9.93 3.91 -14.21
CA GLY A 236 -11.06 3.28 -13.52
C GLY A 236 -10.78 2.92 -12.06
N GLY A 237 -9.58 3.17 -11.55
CA GLY A 237 -9.21 2.92 -10.15
C GLY A 237 -8.91 1.45 -9.84
N GLY A 238 -8.97 1.09 -8.56
CA GLY A 238 -8.85 -0.28 -8.09
C GLY A 238 -7.41 -0.76 -7.81
N LYS A 239 -6.38 0.02 -8.17
CA LYS A 239 -4.97 -0.25 -7.81
C LYS A 239 -4.23 1.03 -7.49
N ASP A 240 -3.54 1.04 -6.36
CA ASP A 240 -2.76 2.20 -5.90
C ASP A 240 -1.88 1.85 -4.70
N ALA A 241 -0.92 2.73 -4.36
CA ALA A 241 -0.33 2.82 -3.05
C ALA A 241 -1.34 3.36 -2.02
N CYS A 242 -1.12 3.06 -0.75
CA CYS A 242 -1.99 3.55 0.32
C CYS A 242 -1.20 3.90 1.58
N GLN A 243 -1.88 4.21 2.68
CA GLN A 243 -1.25 4.54 3.97
C GLN A 243 -0.28 3.42 4.40
N GLY A 244 0.94 3.79 4.75
CA GLY A 244 2.01 2.85 5.10
C GLY A 244 2.95 2.51 3.94
N ASP A 245 2.57 2.79 2.68
CA ASP A 245 3.47 2.67 1.52
C ASP A 245 4.33 3.92 1.29
N SER A 246 4.07 5.02 2.01
CA SER A 246 4.80 6.30 1.96
C SER A 246 6.31 6.10 1.93
N GLY A 247 7.00 6.75 1.00
CA GLY A 247 8.45 6.59 0.78
C GLY A 247 8.85 5.30 0.07
N GLY A 248 7.92 4.38 -0.16
CA GLY A 248 8.12 3.18 -0.96
C GLY A 248 8.30 3.48 -2.46
N PRO A 249 8.76 2.50 -3.25
CA PRO A 249 9.15 2.71 -4.63
C PRO A 249 7.99 2.64 -5.62
N LEU A 250 8.07 3.50 -6.64
CA LEU A 250 7.46 3.32 -7.95
C LEU A 250 8.57 3.02 -8.95
N VAL A 251 8.49 1.88 -9.62
CA VAL A 251 9.54 1.35 -10.51
C VAL A 251 9.02 1.21 -11.93
N ALA A 252 9.78 1.67 -12.91
CA ALA A 252 9.54 1.42 -14.32
C ALA A 252 10.86 1.14 -15.05
N GLY A 253 10.85 0.13 -15.94
CA GLY A 253 12.03 -0.23 -16.72
C GLY A 253 13.27 -0.59 -15.88
N GLY A 254 13.06 -1.17 -14.69
CA GLY A 254 14.13 -1.55 -13.76
C GLY A 254 14.80 -0.35 -13.04
N LYS A 255 14.17 0.82 -13.02
CA LYS A 255 14.66 2.02 -12.33
C LYS A 255 13.62 2.55 -11.36
N LEU A 256 14.08 3.08 -10.24
CA LEU A 256 13.26 3.86 -9.33
C LEU A 256 12.89 5.19 -10.00
N ILE A 257 11.60 5.40 -10.29
CA ILE A 257 11.08 6.61 -10.94
C ILE A 257 10.30 7.51 -9.99
N GLY A 258 9.75 6.94 -8.91
CA GLY A 258 8.97 7.69 -7.93
C GLY A 258 9.12 7.15 -6.51
N LEU A 259 8.83 8.01 -5.54
CA LEU A 259 8.62 7.62 -4.13
C LEU A 259 7.17 7.91 -3.77
N VAL A 260 6.46 6.96 -3.17
CA VAL A 260 5.08 7.16 -2.71
C VAL A 260 5.03 8.38 -1.80
N SER A 261 4.21 9.36 -2.13
CA SER A 261 4.15 10.63 -1.41
C SER A 261 2.77 10.93 -0.86
N TRP A 262 1.75 11.12 -1.72
CA TRP A 262 0.42 11.49 -1.27
C TRP A 262 -0.67 11.14 -2.28
N GLY A 263 -1.94 11.35 -1.90
CA GLY A 263 -3.12 11.20 -2.73
C GLY A 263 -4.38 11.46 -1.93
N THR A 264 -5.50 11.62 -2.60
CA THR A 264 -6.83 11.73 -1.99
C THR A 264 -7.54 10.40 -2.07
N GLY A 265 -7.66 9.71 -0.94
CA GLY A 265 -8.09 8.31 -0.89
C GLY A 265 -7.00 7.35 -1.38
N CYS A 266 -7.39 6.11 -1.71
CA CYS A 266 -6.50 5.12 -2.32
C CYS A 266 -7.27 4.38 -3.40
N ALA A 267 -6.65 4.20 -4.58
CA ALA A 267 -7.24 3.53 -5.74
C ALA A 267 -8.50 4.18 -6.30
N GLU A 268 -8.72 5.46 -6.02
CA GLU A 268 -9.83 6.23 -6.53
C GLU A 268 -9.58 6.62 -7.99
N ALA A 269 -10.51 6.31 -8.89
CA ALA A 269 -10.37 6.60 -10.32
C ALA A 269 -10.14 8.08 -10.65
N ALA A 270 -10.70 8.98 -9.81
CA ALA A 270 -10.60 10.43 -10.00
C ALA A 270 -9.31 11.02 -9.39
N TYR A 271 -8.65 10.30 -8.47
CA TYR A 271 -7.55 10.78 -7.66
C TYR A 271 -6.38 9.78 -7.68
N PRO A 272 -5.56 9.76 -8.75
CA PRO A 272 -4.42 8.86 -8.85
C PRO A 272 -3.36 9.16 -7.79
N GLY A 273 -2.61 8.13 -7.39
CA GLY A 273 -1.49 8.29 -6.48
C GLY A 273 -0.44 9.26 -7.01
N VAL A 274 0.10 10.10 -6.14
CA VAL A 274 1.15 11.07 -6.44
C VAL A 274 2.44 10.66 -5.77
N TYR A 275 3.53 10.72 -6.53
CA TYR A 275 4.86 10.26 -6.17
C TYR A 275 5.86 11.40 -6.35
N THR A 276 6.87 11.48 -5.49
CA THR A 276 8.03 12.35 -5.74
C THR A 276 8.71 11.91 -7.03
N ARG A 277 8.88 12.80 -8.00
CA ARG A 277 9.58 12.51 -9.28
C ARG A 277 11.08 12.33 -9.01
N VAL A 278 11.58 11.10 -9.07
CA VAL A 278 12.98 10.79 -8.71
C VAL A 278 13.97 11.50 -9.61
N SER A 279 13.69 11.65 -10.90
CA SER A 279 14.57 12.41 -11.82
C SER A 279 14.75 13.88 -11.44
N ALA A 280 13.82 14.45 -10.68
CA ALA A 280 13.95 15.83 -10.19
C ALA A 280 14.83 15.96 -8.94
N VAL A 281 14.92 14.88 -8.13
CA VAL A 281 15.65 14.87 -6.85
C VAL A 281 16.92 14.01 -6.88
N SER A 282 17.16 13.25 -7.95
CA SER A 282 18.30 12.32 -8.03
C SER A 282 19.65 13.01 -7.84
N GLY A 283 19.80 14.25 -8.34
CA GLY A 283 21.02 15.04 -8.14
C GLY A 283 21.23 15.49 -6.68
N LEU A 284 20.14 15.73 -5.94
CA LEU A 284 20.20 16.03 -4.50
C LEU A 284 20.55 14.77 -3.71
N VAL A 285 19.89 13.65 -4.01
CA VAL A 285 20.18 12.36 -3.38
C VAL A 285 21.65 11.98 -3.56
N ALA A 286 22.19 12.13 -4.78
CA ALA A 286 23.59 11.79 -5.07
C ALA A 286 24.63 12.60 -4.26
N GLN A 287 24.26 13.76 -3.72
CA GLN A 287 25.13 14.55 -2.82
C GLN A 287 25.18 14.01 -1.39
N HIS A 288 24.28 13.08 -1.05
CA HIS A 288 24.11 12.51 0.29
C HIS A 288 24.31 10.97 0.31
N MET A 289 24.88 10.40 -0.77
CA MET A 289 25.19 8.97 -0.89
C MET A 289 26.55 8.62 -0.30
#